data_f6444679410010d33114c0f2d8c31f29
#
_entry.id   f6444679410010d33114c0f2d8c31f29
#
_cell.length_a   1.000
_cell.length_b   1.000
_cell.length_c   1.000
_cell.angle_alpha   90.00
_cell.angle_beta   90.00
_cell.angle_gamma   90.00
#
_symmetry.space_group_name_H-M   'P 1'
#
loop_
_entity.id
_entity.type
_entity.pdbx_description
1 polymer ?
#
loop_
_entity_poly.entity_id
_entity_poly.type
_entity_poly.pdbx_seq_one_letter_code
_entity_poly.pdbx_strand_id
1 'polypeptide(L)'
;DENNQEIVGTTSNCRSVNVCRQVAYNNAITTYASLAASYVKGRTASDVNLNSSDKDDTAEFDKFYAAYERVIGSEIKNGVLKESYSIKRKKGDINEYQIVFFVNEDKALLARKKAMQRALEESQLAQKYANEISKFVNEGVENINQ
;
A
#
# COMPACT_ATOMS: atom_id res chain seq x y z
N ASP A 1 -7.76 -15.65 8.77
CA ASP A 1 -7.44 -14.92 9.99
C ASP A 1 -8.05 -13.53 9.92
N GLU A 2 -8.83 -13.18 10.93
CA GLU A 2 -9.62 -11.95 10.92
C GLU A 2 -8.77 -10.67 10.77
N ASN A 3 -7.52 -10.73 11.17
CA ASN A 3 -6.63 -9.58 11.18
C ASN A 3 -5.69 -9.51 9.97
N ASN A 4 -5.78 -10.48 9.05
CA ASN A 4 -4.87 -10.53 7.92
C ASN A 4 -5.64 -10.27 6.62
N GLN A 5 -5.16 -9.26 5.89
CA GLN A 5 -5.67 -8.97 4.55
C GLN A 5 -4.96 -9.82 3.52
N GLU A 6 -5.64 -10.10 2.44
CA GLU A 6 -5.06 -10.81 1.31
C GLU A 6 -4.76 -9.82 0.19
N ILE A 7 -3.55 -9.91 -0.34
CA ILE A 7 -3.12 -9.13 -1.49
C ILE A 7 -2.68 -10.09 -2.58
N VAL A 8 -3.18 -9.90 -3.77
CA VAL A 8 -2.85 -10.75 -4.91
C VAL A 8 -1.75 -10.09 -5.73
N GLY A 9 -0.64 -10.82 -5.89
CA GLY A 9 0.38 -10.46 -6.85
C GLY A 9 0.24 -11.33 -8.09
N THR A 10 0.15 -10.71 -9.26
CA THR A 10 0.05 -11.44 -10.52
C THR A 10 1.32 -11.29 -11.33
N THR A 11 1.62 -12.33 -12.09
CA THR A 11 2.72 -12.32 -13.03
C THR A 11 2.36 -13.18 -14.22
N SER A 12 2.87 -12.84 -15.37
CA SER A 12 2.69 -13.62 -16.60
C SER A 12 4.02 -13.74 -17.34
N ASN A 13 4.11 -14.78 -18.15
CA ASN A 13 5.21 -14.98 -19.10
C ASN A 13 6.60 -15.05 -18.44
N CYS A 14 6.70 -15.70 -17.30
CA CYS A 14 7.98 -15.87 -16.63
C CYS A 14 8.59 -17.25 -16.92
N ARG A 15 9.92 -17.31 -16.94
CA ARG A 15 10.65 -18.50 -17.32
C ARG A 15 10.76 -19.54 -16.21
N SER A 16 10.71 -19.11 -14.96
CA SER A 16 10.81 -20.01 -13.82
C SER A 16 9.86 -19.61 -12.71
N VAL A 17 9.51 -20.57 -11.85
CA VAL A 17 8.63 -20.33 -10.71
C VAL A 17 9.25 -19.31 -9.74
N ASN A 18 10.57 -19.39 -9.55
CA ASN A 18 11.23 -18.45 -8.63
C ASN A 18 11.17 -17.02 -9.15
N VAL A 19 11.35 -16.81 -10.46
CA VAL A 19 11.22 -15.48 -11.07
C VAL A 19 9.78 -15.00 -10.95
N CYS A 20 8.80 -15.88 -11.21
CA CYS A 20 7.39 -15.56 -11.06
C CYS A 20 7.05 -15.11 -9.64
N ARG A 21 7.55 -15.82 -8.64
CA ARG A 21 7.31 -15.48 -7.24
C ARG A 21 7.89 -14.10 -6.90
N GLN A 22 9.09 -13.81 -7.36
CA GLN A 22 9.73 -12.51 -7.08
C GLN A 22 8.95 -11.38 -7.73
N VAL A 23 8.53 -11.55 -8.97
CA VAL A 23 7.72 -10.54 -9.67
C VAL A 23 6.37 -10.35 -8.98
N ALA A 24 5.70 -11.45 -8.63
CA ALA A 24 4.42 -11.38 -7.93
C ALA A 24 4.55 -10.69 -6.58
N TYR A 25 5.62 -10.98 -5.84
CA TYR A 25 5.90 -10.34 -4.56
C TYR A 25 6.08 -8.83 -4.72
N ASN A 26 6.89 -8.41 -5.70
CA ASN A 26 7.09 -7.00 -5.96
C ASN A 26 5.80 -6.30 -6.38
N ASN A 27 4.97 -6.96 -7.17
CA ASN A 27 3.67 -6.43 -7.57
C ASN A 27 2.73 -6.31 -6.37
N ALA A 28 2.77 -7.27 -5.45
CA ALA A 28 1.96 -7.21 -4.24
C ALA A 28 2.37 -6.06 -3.32
N ILE A 29 3.67 -5.80 -3.20
CA ILE A 29 4.19 -4.66 -2.45
C ILE A 29 3.66 -3.35 -3.03
N THR A 30 3.77 -3.20 -4.35
CA THR A 30 3.30 -2.01 -5.06
C THR A 30 1.79 -1.81 -4.84
N THR A 31 1.02 -2.89 -4.95
CA THR A 31 -0.42 -2.86 -4.74
C THR A 31 -0.76 -2.42 -3.32
N TYR A 32 -0.09 -3.01 -2.33
CA TYR A 32 -0.33 -2.65 -0.92
C TYR A 32 -0.02 -1.18 -0.66
N ALA A 33 1.13 -0.70 -1.13
CA ALA A 33 1.54 0.70 -0.93
C ALA A 33 0.53 1.66 -1.56
N SER A 34 0.06 1.34 -2.76
CA SER A 34 -0.95 2.13 -3.46
C SER A 34 -2.27 2.16 -2.71
N LEU A 35 -2.72 1.01 -2.20
CA LEU A 35 -3.97 0.92 -1.44
C LEU A 35 -3.88 1.69 -0.13
N ALA A 36 -2.76 1.60 0.57
CA ALA A 36 -2.55 2.32 1.83
C ALA A 36 -2.59 3.83 1.61
N ALA A 37 -1.90 4.30 0.56
CA ALA A 37 -1.88 5.72 0.24
C ALA A 37 -3.26 6.22 -0.20
N SER A 38 -3.97 5.43 -1.00
CA SER A 38 -5.33 5.76 -1.45
C SER A 38 -6.31 5.83 -0.29
N TYR A 39 -6.15 4.93 0.68
CA TYR A 39 -7.01 4.94 1.87
C TYR A 39 -6.85 6.25 2.65
N VAL A 40 -5.60 6.64 2.94
CA VAL A 40 -5.33 7.89 3.66
C VAL A 40 -5.82 9.10 2.86
N LYS A 41 -5.59 9.10 1.56
CA LYS A 41 -6.06 10.16 0.69
C LYS A 41 -7.59 10.29 0.72
N GLY A 42 -8.29 9.18 0.62
CA GLY A 42 -9.76 9.16 0.67
C GLY A 42 -10.30 9.63 2.01
N ARG A 43 -9.71 9.17 3.12
CA ARG A 43 -10.14 9.59 4.45
C ARG A 43 -9.85 11.08 4.69
N THR A 44 -8.71 11.57 4.22
CA THR A 44 -8.37 12.98 4.34
C THR A 44 -9.36 13.85 3.56
N ALA A 45 -9.70 13.45 2.35
CA ALA A 45 -10.67 14.18 1.53
C ALA A 45 -12.06 14.21 2.18
N SER A 46 -12.44 13.11 2.85
CA SER A 46 -13.77 12.94 3.43
C SER A 46 -13.89 13.61 4.81
N ASP A 47 -12.89 13.44 5.67
CA ASP A 47 -12.99 13.78 7.08
C ASP A 47 -12.25 15.08 7.46
N VAL A 48 -11.28 15.49 6.65
CA VAL A 48 -10.58 16.76 6.85
C VAL A 48 -11.15 17.77 5.87
N ASN A 49 -11.69 18.85 6.41
CA ASN A 49 -12.39 19.85 5.59
C ASN A 49 -11.37 20.73 4.87
N LEU A 50 -10.69 20.15 3.89
CA LEU A 50 -9.72 20.87 3.07
C LEU A 50 -10.45 21.74 2.07
N ASN A 51 -9.91 22.94 1.86
CA ASN A 51 -10.39 23.80 0.81
C ASN A 51 -9.91 23.26 -0.56
N SER A 52 -10.70 22.37 -1.14
CA SER A 52 -10.34 21.68 -2.38
C SER A 52 -10.20 22.61 -3.59
N SER A 53 -10.64 23.87 -3.45
CA SER A 53 -10.47 24.86 -4.50
C SER A 53 -9.06 25.48 -4.51
N ASP A 54 -8.27 25.26 -3.46
CA ASP A 54 -6.91 25.77 -3.39
C ASP A 54 -5.95 24.75 -4.00
N LYS A 55 -5.39 25.08 -5.15
CA LYS A 55 -4.47 24.20 -5.88
C LYS A 55 -3.16 23.96 -5.11
N ASP A 56 -2.71 24.99 -4.38
CA ASP A 56 -1.46 24.88 -3.61
C ASP A 56 -1.61 23.88 -2.47
N ASP A 57 -2.76 23.90 -1.80
CA ASP A 57 -3.05 22.94 -0.72
C ASP A 57 -3.13 21.52 -1.26
N THR A 58 -3.79 21.33 -2.41
CA THR A 58 -3.88 20.03 -3.05
C THR A 58 -2.49 19.51 -3.42
N ALA A 59 -1.64 20.37 -4.01
CA ALA A 59 -0.28 19.99 -4.39
C ALA A 59 0.56 19.60 -3.17
N GLU A 60 0.41 20.30 -2.04
CA GLU A 60 1.12 19.98 -0.81
C GLU A 60 0.71 18.61 -0.26
N PHE A 61 -0.60 18.32 -0.23
CA PHE A 61 -1.06 17.01 0.19
C PHE A 61 -0.64 15.89 -0.76
N ASP A 62 -0.62 16.17 -2.07
CA ASP A 62 -0.15 15.19 -3.04
C ASP A 62 1.30 14.80 -2.82
N LYS A 63 2.15 15.74 -2.40
CA LYS A 63 3.53 15.43 -2.00
C LYS A 63 3.58 14.43 -0.85
N PHE A 64 2.71 14.64 0.14
CA PHE A 64 2.61 13.72 1.26
C PHE A 64 2.18 12.33 0.81
N TYR A 65 1.12 12.23 0.00
CA TYR A 65 0.62 10.92 -0.44
C TYR A 65 1.66 10.17 -1.26
N ALA A 66 2.35 10.87 -2.16
CA ALA A 66 3.39 10.26 -2.99
C ALA A 66 4.56 9.74 -2.15
N ALA A 67 4.99 10.53 -1.17
CA ALA A 67 6.06 10.13 -0.26
C ALA A 67 5.64 8.95 0.61
N TYR A 68 4.41 8.98 1.13
CA TYR A 68 3.87 7.91 1.96
C TYR A 68 3.86 6.59 1.19
N GLU A 69 3.33 6.61 -0.04
CA GLU A 69 3.31 5.42 -0.90
C GLU A 69 4.72 4.89 -1.17
N ARG A 70 5.63 5.77 -1.55
CA ARG A 70 7.02 5.40 -1.86
C ARG A 70 7.71 4.77 -0.65
N VAL A 71 7.57 5.37 0.52
CA VAL A 71 8.23 4.88 1.72
C VAL A 71 7.62 3.56 2.19
N ILE A 72 6.29 3.41 2.11
CA ILE A 72 5.66 2.12 2.39
C ILE A 72 6.27 1.05 1.49
N GLY A 73 6.38 1.32 0.20
CA GLY A 73 6.96 0.37 -0.74
C GLY A 73 8.38 -0.07 -0.37
N SER A 74 9.17 0.84 0.21
CA SER A 74 10.53 0.51 0.64
C SER A 74 10.59 -0.15 2.02
N GLU A 75 9.61 0.09 2.88
CA GLU A 75 9.58 -0.45 4.24
C GLU A 75 8.91 -1.81 4.35
N ILE A 76 8.16 -2.23 3.33
CA ILE A 76 7.56 -3.57 3.31
C ILE A 76 8.64 -4.58 2.99
N LYS A 77 9.20 -5.18 4.04
CA LYS A 77 10.26 -6.18 3.96
C LYS A 77 10.00 -7.23 5.05
N ASN A 78 10.65 -8.38 4.91
CA ASN A 78 10.85 -9.35 6.00
C ASN A 78 9.59 -9.73 6.78
N GLY A 79 8.63 -10.32 6.08
CA GLY A 79 7.49 -10.93 6.75
C GLY A 79 6.25 -10.08 6.84
N VAL A 80 6.27 -8.86 6.28
CA VAL A 80 5.03 -8.07 6.18
C VAL A 80 4.04 -8.77 5.25
N LEU A 81 4.54 -9.22 4.09
CA LEU A 81 3.75 -10.04 3.17
C LEU A 81 4.28 -11.46 3.20
N LYS A 82 3.39 -12.41 3.45
CA LYS A 82 3.72 -13.83 3.49
C LYS A 82 2.90 -14.57 2.45
N GLU A 83 3.56 -15.36 1.60
CA GLU A 83 2.89 -16.18 0.59
C GLU A 83 1.96 -17.18 1.26
N SER A 84 0.70 -17.16 0.83
CA SER A 84 -0.33 -18.07 1.33
C SER A 84 -0.53 -19.22 0.37
N TYR A 85 -0.94 -18.92 -0.87
CA TYR A 85 -1.13 -19.95 -1.89
C TYR A 85 -0.94 -19.32 -3.27
N SER A 86 -0.74 -20.21 -4.26
CA SER A 86 -0.56 -19.79 -5.64
C SER A 86 -1.53 -20.54 -6.54
N ILE A 87 -1.93 -19.86 -7.61
CA ILE A 87 -2.75 -20.45 -8.67
C ILE A 87 -1.98 -20.31 -9.97
N LYS A 88 -1.79 -21.44 -10.64
CA LYS A 88 -1.15 -21.47 -11.94
C LYS A 88 -2.23 -21.61 -13.00
N ARG A 89 -2.23 -20.73 -13.98
CA ARG A 89 -3.13 -20.80 -15.13
C ARG A 89 -2.31 -20.88 -16.41
N LYS A 90 -2.78 -21.69 -17.33
CA LYS A 90 -2.14 -21.82 -18.62
C LYS A 90 -3.01 -21.15 -19.68
N LYS A 91 -2.44 -20.17 -20.38
CA LYS A 91 -3.09 -19.52 -21.53
C LYS A 91 -2.23 -19.85 -22.78
N GLY A 92 -2.65 -20.85 -23.56
CA GLY A 92 -1.84 -21.34 -24.67
C GLY A 92 -0.52 -21.90 -24.16
N ASP A 93 0.59 -21.37 -24.65
CA ASP A 93 1.94 -21.79 -24.22
C ASP A 93 2.50 -20.97 -23.07
N ILE A 94 1.71 -20.01 -22.55
CA ILE A 94 2.16 -19.08 -21.52
C ILE A 94 1.60 -19.51 -20.16
N ASN A 95 2.47 -19.61 -19.18
CA ASN A 95 2.07 -19.84 -17.79
C ASN A 95 1.89 -18.50 -17.08
N GLU A 96 0.73 -18.36 -16.44
CA GLU A 96 0.43 -17.19 -15.61
C GLU A 96 0.28 -17.67 -14.18
N TYR A 97 0.93 -16.95 -13.25
CA TYR A 97 0.83 -17.26 -11.83
C TYR A 97 0.12 -16.12 -11.10
N GLN A 98 -0.81 -16.49 -10.24
CA GLN A 98 -1.40 -15.58 -9.27
C GLN A 98 -0.99 -16.08 -7.89
N ILE A 99 -0.33 -15.24 -7.14
CA ILE A 99 0.13 -15.62 -5.81
C ILE A 99 -0.57 -14.70 -4.81
N VAL A 100 -1.23 -15.31 -3.84
CA VAL A 100 -1.94 -14.58 -2.78
C VAL A 100 -1.00 -14.48 -1.59
N PHE A 101 -0.86 -13.27 -1.07
CA PHE A 101 -0.06 -12.98 0.10
C PHE A 101 -0.95 -12.53 1.24
N PHE A 102 -0.67 -12.99 2.44
CA PHE A 102 -1.27 -12.43 3.65
C PHE A 102 -0.43 -11.25 4.13
N VAL A 103 -1.11 -10.21 4.58
CA VAL A 103 -0.48 -9.04 5.18
C VAL A 103 -0.45 -9.24 6.70
N ASN A 104 0.75 -9.20 7.30
CA ASN A 104 0.86 -9.16 8.74
C ASN A 104 0.57 -7.73 9.20
N GLU A 105 -0.61 -7.51 9.80
CA GLU A 105 -1.08 -6.16 10.12
C GLU A 105 -0.18 -5.45 11.15
N ASP A 106 0.33 -6.17 12.14
CA ASP A 106 1.21 -5.53 13.13
C ASP A 106 2.48 -4.98 12.49
N LYS A 107 3.07 -5.75 11.59
CA LYS A 107 4.27 -5.31 10.87
C LYS A 107 3.94 -4.23 9.82
N ALA A 108 2.80 -4.37 9.17
CA ALA A 108 2.35 -3.37 8.20
C ALA A 108 2.07 -2.03 8.87
N LEU A 109 1.48 -2.04 10.06
CA LEU A 109 1.24 -0.83 10.83
C LEU A 109 2.54 -0.10 11.15
N LEU A 110 3.57 -0.84 11.57
CA LEU A 110 4.88 -0.24 11.82
C LEU A 110 5.46 0.42 10.57
N ALA A 111 5.33 -0.26 9.44
CA ALA A 111 5.79 0.29 8.16
C ALA A 111 5.02 1.56 7.79
N ARG A 112 3.70 1.56 7.98
CA ARG A 112 2.87 2.73 7.70
C ARG A 112 3.21 3.91 8.61
N LYS A 113 3.42 3.66 9.91
CA LYS A 113 3.80 4.72 10.85
C LYS A 113 5.14 5.35 10.47
N LYS A 114 6.10 4.53 10.10
CA LYS A 114 7.40 5.01 9.67
C LYS A 114 7.31 5.82 8.38
N ALA A 115 6.49 5.35 7.44
CA ALA A 115 6.24 6.05 6.20
C ALA A 115 5.57 7.40 6.44
N MET A 116 4.60 7.45 7.36
CA MET A 116 3.93 8.70 7.73
C MET A 116 4.93 9.73 8.27
N GLN A 117 5.80 9.30 9.19
CA GLN A 117 6.79 10.21 9.78
C GLN A 117 7.69 10.82 8.71
N ARG A 118 8.17 10.00 7.77
CA ARG A 118 9.02 10.49 6.69
C ARG A 118 8.25 11.37 5.69
N ALA A 119 7.04 10.98 5.38
CA ALA A 119 6.22 11.73 4.43
C ALA A 119 5.82 13.11 4.97
N LEU A 120 5.60 13.23 6.28
CA LEU A 120 5.29 14.51 6.89
C LEU A 120 6.42 15.53 6.75
N GLU A 121 7.66 15.05 6.61
CA GLU A 121 8.80 15.95 6.39
C GLU A 121 8.73 16.64 5.04
N GLU A 122 7.99 16.09 4.09
CA GLU A 122 7.90 16.64 2.72
C GLU A 122 6.73 17.60 2.51
N SER A 123 5.84 17.75 3.51
CA SER A 123 4.68 18.63 3.37
C SER A 123 4.38 19.33 4.69
N GLN A 124 4.61 20.63 4.71
CA GLN A 124 4.30 21.45 5.89
C GLN A 124 2.80 21.50 6.17
N LEU A 125 1.99 21.48 5.12
CA LEU A 125 0.54 21.51 5.28
C LEU A 125 0.04 20.22 5.93
N ALA A 126 0.58 19.07 5.48
CA ALA A 126 0.21 17.78 6.06
C ALA A 126 0.58 17.71 7.56
N GLN A 127 1.66 18.38 7.98
CA GLN A 127 2.06 18.43 9.39
C GLN A 127 0.98 19.04 10.27
N LYS A 128 0.24 20.02 9.75
CA LYS A 128 -0.86 20.65 10.50
C LYS A 128 -2.01 19.67 10.80
N TYR A 129 -2.11 18.60 10.00
CA TYR A 129 -3.15 17.58 10.14
C TYR A 129 -2.56 16.25 10.59
N ALA A 130 -1.38 16.27 11.23
CA ALA A 130 -0.67 15.04 11.62
C ALA A 130 -1.53 14.14 12.51
N ASN A 131 -2.33 14.71 13.41
CA ASN A 131 -3.17 13.91 14.31
C ASN A 131 -4.25 13.16 13.54
N GLU A 132 -4.91 13.83 12.59
CA GLU A 132 -5.93 13.20 11.75
C GLU A 132 -5.31 12.14 10.84
N ILE A 133 -4.19 12.47 10.21
CA ILE A 133 -3.47 11.54 9.34
C ILE A 133 -3.03 10.31 10.11
N SER A 134 -2.51 10.50 11.34
CA SER A 134 -2.11 9.39 12.20
C SER A 134 -3.26 8.43 12.46
N LYS A 135 -4.45 8.95 12.67
CA LYS A 135 -5.66 8.14 12.86
C LYS A 135 -5.93 7.28 11.62
N PHE A 136 -5.84 7.87 10.43
CA PHE A 136 -6.09 7.15 9.18
C PHE A 136 -5.00 6.10 8.91
N VAL A 137 -3.75 6.42 9.23
CA VAL A 137 -2.63 5.48 9.13
C VAL A 137 -2.86 4.28 10.05
N ASN A 138 -3.36 4.51 11.26
CA ASN A 138 -3.66 3.43 12.20
C ASN A 138 -4.81 2.55 11.72
N GLU A 139 -5.78 3.11 11.03
CA GLU A 139 -6.90 2.36 10.47
C GLU A 139 -6.43 1.40 9.36
N GLY A 140 -5.40 1.77 8.62
CA GLY A 140 -4.81 0.92 7.60
C GLY A 140 -5.53 0.96 6.27
N VAL A 141 -6.00 -0.18 5.79
CA VAL A 141 -6.68 -0.33 4.50
C VAL A 141 -7.92 -1.20 4.66
N GLU A 142 -8.76 -0.87 5.63
CA GLU A 142 -9.88 -1.70 6.06
C GLU A 142 -10.84 -2.11 4.96
N ASN A 143 -11.00 -1.31 3.94
CA ASN A 143 -12.10 -1.48 2.97
C ASN A 143 -11.65 -2.06 1.64
N ILE A 144 -10.49 -2.69 1.59
CA ILE A 144 -9.96 -3.26 0.34
C ILE A 144 -10.89 -4.29 -0.28
N ASN A 145 -11.59 -5.05 0.55
CA ASN A 145 -12.40 -6.19 0.11
C ASN A 145 -13.89 -5.88 0.07
N GLN A 146 -14.26 -4.63 0.16
CA GLN A 146 -15.65 -4.23 0.03
C GLN A 146 -15.98 -3.65 -1.32
#